data_42b645ceaf91b36a425d8b95fef91b97
#
_entry.id   42b645ceaf91b36a425d8b95fef91b97
#
_cell.length_a   1.000
_cell.length_b   1.000
_cell.length_c   1.000
_cell.angle_alpha   90.00
_cell.angle_beta   90.00
_cell.angle_gamma   90.00
#
_symmetry.space_group_name_H-M   'P 1'
#
loop_
_entity.id
_entity.type
_entity.pdbx_description
1 polymer ?
#
loop_
_entity_poly.entity_id
_entity_poly.type
_entity_poly.pdbx_seq_one_letter_code
_entity_poly.pdbx_strand_id
1 'polypeptide(L)'
;MAAGSDLAAAARVALACLDLTSLNDGDTAADVERLCLRAAGAPGRGAVAAVCVWPRLAARARASLPASVRVAAVANFPDGGAEVGRAVRDTAAIADAGAQEVDVVLPYRDLAAAPALLTAVRRACEGLTLKVILETGVLAASAPGADAIRHACRIALDAGADFLKTSTGKTGVGATPAAARLMLEAIAGDAVARDRVGFKAAGGVRSVADPALYQRLVAEILGPAALVPQRFRIGASALLDDIEAVLAGGPGGPPAPASVTGAAPY
;
A
#
# COMPACT_ATOMS: atom_id res chain seq x y z
N MET A 1 14.42 -4.11 28.69
CA MET A 1 13.17 -3.31 28.72
C MET A 1 13.06 -2.32 27.55
N ALA A 2 14.15 -1.73 27.04
CA ALA A 2 14.11 -0.79 25.89
C ALA A 2 13.58 -1.42 24.58
N ALA A 3 14.03 -2.62 24.22
CA ALA A 3 13.62 -3.28 22.96
C ALA A 3 12.11 -3.59 22.86
N GLY A 4 11.45 -3.90 23.97
CA GLY A 4 10.01 -4.15 23.99
C GLY A 4 9.18 -2.87 23.85
N SER A 5 9.66 -1.74 24.39
CA SER A 5 9.02 -0.43 24.23
C SER A 5 9.07 0.06 22.78
N ASP A 6 10.19 -0.18 22.11
CA ASP A 6 10.41 0.22 20.72
C ASP A 6 9.52 -0.60 19.77
N LEU A 7 9.36 -1.91 20.03
CA LEU A 7 8.48 -2.77 19.24
C LEU A 7 7.02 -2.38 19.40
N ALA A 8 6.57 -2.07 20.63
CA ALA A 8 5.21 -1.61 20.89
C ALA A 8 4.92 -0.24 20.23
N ALA A 9 5.90 0.66 20.21
CA ALA A 9 5.79 1.94 19.48
C ALA A 9 5.68 1.71 17.97
N ALA A 10 6.50 0.83 17.41
CA ALA A 10 6.43 0.46 16.00
C ALA A 10 5.09 -0.20 15.64
N ALA A 11 4.54 -1.05 16.53
CA ALA A 11 3.23 -1.68 16.37
C ALA A 11 2.08 -0.65 16.33
N ARG A 12 2.13 0.39 17.19
CA ARG A 12 1.11 1.47 17.16
C ARG A 12 1.14 2.24 15.86
N VAL A 13 2.31 2.59 15.37
CA VAL A 13 2.45 3.27 14.07
C VAL A 13 1.99 2.33 12.95
N ALA A 14 2.37 1.05 13.00
CA ALA A 14 1.95 0.07 12.00
C ALA A 14 0.42 -0.08 11.96
N LEU A 15 -0.26 -0.16 13.12
CA LEU A 15 -1.71 -0.21 13.20
C LEU A 15 -2.36 1.01 12.56
N ALA A 16 -1.93 2.20 12.96
CA ALA A 16 -2.48 3.46 12.46
C ALA A 16 -2.27 3.64 10.94
N CYS A 17 -1.22 3.04 10.38
CA CYS A 17 -0.85 3.15 8.97
C CYS A 17 -1.20 1.90 8.14
N LEU A 18 -1.91 0.92 8.70
CA LEU A 18 -2.25 -0.33 8.01
C LEU A 18 -3.39 -0.13 7.02
N ASP A 19 -3.18 -0.54 5.77
CA ASP A 19 -4.23 -0.86 4.80
C ASP A 19 -4.46 -2.38 4.91
N LEU A 20 -5.44 -2.79 5.73
CA LEU A 20 -5.77 -4.20 5.91
C LEU A 20 -6.38 -4.75 4.62
N THR A 21 -5.69 -5.70 4.00
CA THR A 21 -5.91 -6.07 2.60
C THR A 21 -6.50 -7.47 2.48
N SER A 22 -7.54 -7.63 1.66
CA SER A 22 -8.00 -8.91 1.15
C SER A 22 -8.26 -8.80 -0.35
N LEU A 23 -7.47 -9.54 -1.13
CA LEU A 23 -7.49 -9.57 -2.59
C LEU A 23 -7.41 -11.01 -3.12
N ASN A 24 -8.04 -11.97 -2.43
CA ASN A 24 -8.18 -13.33 -2.95
C ASN A 24 -9.28 -13.33 -4.02
N ASP A 25 -9.11 -14.14 -5.07
CA ASP A 25 -10.06 -14.17 -6.19
C ASP A 25 -11.46 -14.61 -5.75
N GLY A 26 -11.52 -15.50 -4.74
CA GLY A 26 -12.75 -16.01 -4.16
C GLY A 26 -13.36 -15.16 -3.04
N ASP A 27 -12.82 -13.98 -2.72
CA ASP A 27 -13.35 -13.12 -1.65
C ASP A 27 -14.83 -12.80 -1.87
N THR A 28 -15.64 -13.01 -0.85
CA THR A 28 -17.09 -12.77 -0.82
C THR A 28 -17.43 -11.53 0.01
N ALA A 29 -18.69 -11.10 -0.04
CA ALA A 29 -19.19 -10.02 0.81
C ALA A 29 -19.02 -10.33 2.31
N ALA A 30 -19.22 -11.60 2.72
CA ALA A 30 -19.04 -12.04 4.09
C ALA A 30 -17.57 -11.98 4.55
N ASP A 31 -16.62 -12.27 3.65
CA ASP A 31 -15.18 -12.13 3.94
C ASP A 31 -14.82 -10.66 4.20
N VAL A 32 -15.33 -9.75 3.35
CA VAL A 32 -15.11 -8.31 3.51
C VAL A 32 -15.78 -7.77 4.77
N GLU A 33 -16.95 -8.23 5.15
CA GLU A 33 -17.57 -7.84 6.42
C GLU A 33 -16.71 -8.24 7.63
N ARG A 34 -16.18 -9.46 7.65
CA ARG A 34 -15.24 -9.89 8.69
C ARG A 34 -13.96 -9.05 8.71
N LEU A 35 -13.42 -8.73 7.52
CA LEU A 35 -12.27 -7.83 7.38
C LEU A 35 -12.58 -6.45 7.97
N CYS A 36 -13.75 -5.89 7.67
CA CYS A 36 -14.17 -4.59 8.17
C CYS A 36 -14.38 -4.55 9.68
N LEU A 37 -14.93 -5.60 10.25
CA LEU A 37 -15.06 -5.74 11.71
C LEU A 37 -13.69 -5.70 12.39
N ARG A 38 -12.70 -6.40 11.85
CA ARG A 38 -11.33 -6.37 12.35
C ARG A 38 -10.67 -5.01 12.15
N ALA A 39 -10.86 -4.39 10.98
CA ALA A 39 -10.30 -3.10 10.62
C ALA A 39 -10.80 -1.96 11.52
N ALA A 40 -12.05 -2.01 11.93
CA ALA A 40 -12.66 -1.04 12.85
C ALA A 40 -12.02 -1.06 14.25
N GLY A 41 -11.34 -2.15 14.60
CA GLY A 41 -10.68 -2.33 15.89
C GLY A 41 -11.67 -2.53 17.04
N ALA A 42 -11.13 -2.86 18.21
CA ALA A 42 -11.90 -2.92 19.45
C ALA A 42 -11.77 -1.61 20.24
N PRO A 43 -12.73 -1.29 21.12
CA PRO A 43 -12.64 -0.12 21.99
C PRO A 43 -11.29 -0.05 22.73
N GLY A 44 -10.58 1.08 22.59
CA GLY A 44 -9.28 1.32 23.21
C GLY A 44 -8.06 0.74 22.47
N ARG A 45 -8.24 -0.03 21.37
CA ARG A 45 -7.13 -0.60 20.59
C ARG A 45 -6.77 0.19 19.34
N GLY A 46 -7.63 1.08 18.89
CA GLY A 46 -7.46 1.83 17.64
C GLY A 46 -7.94 1.06 16.40
N ALA A 47 -8.12 1.77 15.31
CA ALA A 47 -8.52 1.24 14.02
C ALA A 47 -7.35 1.32 13.02
N VAL A 48 -7.43 0.56 11.94
CA VAL A 48 -6.47 0.67 10.83
C VAL A 48 -6.75 1.92 9.97
N ALA A 49 -5.82 2.31 9.10
CA ALA A 49 -6.01 3.45 8.18
C ALA A 49 -7.09 3.18 7.14
N ALA A 50 -7.04 1.99 6.54
CA ALA A 50 -7.95 1.61 5.46
C ALA A 50 -8.15 0.10 5.39
N VAL A 51 -9.20 -0.34 4.70
CA VAL A 51 -9.24 -1.66 4.07
C VAL A 51 -8.94 -1.52 2.59
N CYS A 52 -8.30 -2.55 2.00
CA CYS A 52 -8.03 -2.61 0.57
C CYS A 52 -8.64 -3.89 -0.01
N VAL A 53 -9.54 -3.73 -0.97
CA VAL A 53 -10.39 -4.81 -1.50
C VAL A 53 -10.50 -4.77 -3.02
N TRP A 54 -11.14 -5.78 -3.61
CA TRP A 54 -11.54 -5.76 -5.01
C TRP A 54 -12.62 -4.68 -5.28
N PRO A 55 -12.66 -4.06 -6.47
CA PRO A 55 -13.66 -3.03 -6.81
C PRO A 55 -15.11 -3.50 -6.58
N ARG A 56 -15.41 -4.75 -6.93
CA ARG A 56 -16.74 -5.36 -6.75
C ARG A 56 -17.23 -5.43 -5.29
N LEU A 57 -16.31 -5.31 -4.34
CA LEU A 57 -16.57 -5.39 -2.89
C LEU A 57 -16.43 -4.04 -2.17
N ALA A 58 -16.02 -2.98 -2.88
CA ALA A 58 -15.75 -1.67 -2.28
C ALA A 58 -17.00 -1.03 -1.64
N ALA A 59 -18.14 -1.09 -2.32
CA ALA A 59 -19.41 -0.59 -1.76
C ALA A 59 -19.80 -1.33 -0.47
N ARG A 60 -19.59 -2.66 -0.42
CA ARG A 60 -19.84 -3.45 0.79
C ARG A 60 -18.91 -3.06 1.92
N ALA A 61 -17.62 -2.90 1.63
CA ALA A 61 -16.65 -2.42 2.61
C ALA A 61 -17.04 -1.04 3.16
N ARG A 62 -17.44 -0.11 2.28
CA ARG A 62 -17.85 1.25 2.71
C ARG A 62 -19.06 1.22 3.63
N ALA A 63 -20.06 0.39 3.31
CA ALA A 63 -21.26 0.25 4.14
C ALA A 63 -21.00 -0.40 5.52
N SER A 64 -19.91 -1.17 5.66
CA SER A 64 -19.55 -1.93 6.85
C SER A 64 -18.55 -1.21 7.78
N LEU A 65 -18.01 -0.05 7.37
CA LEU A 65 -16.95 0.65 8.10
C LEU A 65 -17.40 1.98 8.68
N PRO A 66 -16.85 2.40 9.82
CA PRO A 66 -17.00 3.77 10.29
C PRO A 66 -16.30 4.74 9.34
N ALA A 67 -16.69 6.02 9.36
CA ALA A 67 -16.12 7.05 8.50
C ALA A 67 -14.60 7.26 8.72
N SER A 68 -14.09 6.91 9.89
CA SER A 68 -12.67 7.02 10.25
C SER A 68 -11.77 6.01 9.54
N VAL A 69 -12.30 4.88 9.07
CA VAL A 69 -11.55 3.87 8.30
C VAL A 69 -11.88 4.06 6.82
N ARG A 70 -10.86 4.25 6.00
CA ARG A 70 -11.02 4.48 4.56
C ARG A 70 -11.20 3.15 3.81
N VAL A 71 -11.77 3.23 2.62
CA VAL A 71 -11.82 2.12 1.67
C VAL A 71 -10.94 2.44 0.49
N ALA A 72 -9.98 1.57 0.24
CA ALA A 72 -9.19 1.53 -0.97
C ALA A 72 -9.63 0.35 -1.83
N ALA A 73 -9.59 0.50 -3.15
CA ALA A 73 -9.77 -0.62 -4.06
C ALA A 73 -8.74 -0.57 -5.21
N VAL A 74 -8.47 -1.74 -5.80
CA VAL A 74 -7.40 -1.89 -6.79
C VAL A 74 -7.92 -1.69 -8.21
N ALA A 75 -7.14 -1.00 -9.07
CA ALA A 75 -7.44 -0.78 -10.49
C ALA A 75 -6.30 -1.31 -11.35
N ASN A 76 -6.60 -1.75 -12.57
CA ASN A 76 -5.62 -2.34 -13.50
C ASN A 76 -4.81 -3.49 -12.87
N PHE A 77 -5.42 -4.23 -11.96
CA PHE A 77 -4.77 -5.16 -11.04
C PHE A 77 -5.06 -6.63 -11.42
N PRO A 78 -4.09 -7.56 -11.24
CA PRO A 78 -2.71 -7.33 -10.75
C PRO A 78 -1.68 -7.10 -11.85
N ASP A 79 -2.01 -7.33 -13.10
CA ASP A 79 -1.09 -7.48 -14.24
C ASP A 79 -0.46 -6.16 -14.71
N GLY A 80 -1.05 -5.01 -14.40
CA GLY A 80 -0.52 -3.72 -14.86
C GLY A 80 -0.50 -3.62 -16.38
N GLY A 81 -1.60 -3.96 -17.04
CA GLY A 81 -1.72 -3.87 -18.49
C GLY A 81 -1.69 -2.42 -19.00
N ALA A 82 -1.38 -2.24 -20.29
CA ALA A 82 -1.30 -0.91 -20.92
C ALA A 82 -2.66 -0.36 -21.42
N GLU A 83 -3.76 -1.11 -21.21
CA GLU A 83 -5.09 -0.71 -21.68
C GLU A 83 -5.69 0.39 -20.80
N VAL A 84 -5.63 1.64 -21.29
CA VAL A 84 -6.15 2.82 -20.59
C VAL A 84 -7.64 2.69 -20.26
N GLY A 85 -8.45 2.18 -21.21
CA GLY A 85 -9.88 2.03 -21.02
C GLY A 85 -10.25 1.10 -19.86
N ARG A 86 -9.50 0.01 -19.65
CA ARG A 86 -9.69 -0.89 -18.50
C ARG A 86 -9.38 -0.17 -17.18
N ALA A 87 -8.22 0.47 -17.09
CA ALA A 87 -7.82 1.17 -15.87
C ALA A 87 -8.82 2.27 -15.49
N VAL A 88 -9.35 3.00 -16.46
CA VAL A 88 -10.37 4.04 -16.25
C VAL A 88 -11.69 3.43 -15.79
N ARG A 89 -12.16 2.35 -16.42
CA ARG A 89 -13.41 1.66 -15.98
C ARG A 89 -13.31 1.14 -14.56
N ASP A 90 -12.18 0.49 -14.19
CA ASP A 90 -11.93 0.02 -12.83
C ASP A 90 -11.97 1.19 -11.84
N THR A 91 -11.30 2.29 -12.18
CA THR A 91 -11.23 3.49 -11.34
C THR A 91 -12.59 4.15 -11.16
N ALA A 92 -13.37 4.29 -12.22
CA ALA A 92 -14.73 4.84 -12.15
C ALA A 92 -15.64 3.97 -11.26
N ALA A 93 -15.58 2.65 -11.43
CA ALA A 93 -16.35 1.72 -10.58
C ALA A 93 -15.97 1.83 -9.09
N ILE A 94 -14.70 2.09 -8.77
CA ILE A 94 -14.21 2.32 -7.40
C ILE A 94 -14.80 3.63 -6.84
N ALA A 95 -14.79 4.70 -7.62
CA ALA A 95 -15.35 5.99 -7.23
C ALA A 95 -16.88 5.89 -7.00
N ASP A 96 -17.59 5.25 -7.93
CA ASP A 96 -19.04 5.04 -7.85
C ASP A 96 -19.44 4.17 -6.64
N ALA A 97 -18.56 3.25 -6.22
CA ALA A 97 -18.74 2.44 -5.00
C ALA A 97 -18.54 3.24 -3.69
N GLY A 98 -18.17 4.52 -3.77
CA GLY A 98 -17.93 5.38 -2.61
C GLY A 98 -16.62 5.11 -1.88
N ALA A 99 -15.66 4.44 -2.53
CA ALA A 99 -14.30 4.31 -2.00
C ALA A 99 -13.57 5.67 -2.01
N GLN A 100 -12.66 5.86 -1.08
CA GLN A 100 -11.91 7.10 -0.94
C GLN A 100 -10.51 7.02 -1.54
N GLU A 101 -10.04 5.82 -1.89
CA GLU A 101 -8.67 5.59 -2.34
C GLU A 101 -8.63 4.58 -3.48
N VAL A 102 -7.79 4.84 -4.47
CA VAL A 102 -7.56 3.97 -5.64
C VAL A 102 -6.10 3.52 -5.64
N ASP A 103 -5.87 2.21 -5.61
CA ASP A 103 -4.53 1.62 -5.74
C ASP A 103 -4.37 1.09 -7.18
N VAL A 104 -3.82 1.89 -8.10
CA VAL A 104 -3.67 1.51 -9.51
C VAL A 104 -2.32 0.89 -9.80
N VAL A 105 -2.27 -0.20 -10.57
CA VAL A 105 -1.02 -0.76 -11.07
C VAL A 105 -0.61 -0.04 -12.36
N LEU A 106 0.58 0.56 -12.37
CA LEU A 106 1.13 1.14 -13.59
C LEU A 106 1.57 0.00 -14.55
N PRO A 107 1.63 0.24 -15.86
CA PRO A 107 2.10 -0.77 -16.82
C PRO A 107 3.62 -0.97 -16.71
N TYR A 108 4.04 -1.67 -15.66
CA TYR A 108 5.45 -1.86 -15.30
C TYR A 108 6.28 -2.66 -16.32
N ARG A 109 5.63 -3.36 -17.26
CA ARG A 109 6.29 -4.03 -18.38
C ARG A 109 6.43 -3.13 -19.62
N ASP A 110 5.68 -2.03 -19.64
CA ASP A 110 5.70 -1.02 -20.72
C ASP A 110 5.56 0.38 -20.10
N LEU A 111 6.65 0.88 -19.54
CA LEU A 111 6.66 2.19 -18.89
C LEU A 111 6.35 3.34 -19.83
N ALA A 112 6.49 3.15 -21.16
CA ALA A 112 6.14 4.17 -22.15
C ALA A 112 4.63 4.44 -22.20
N ALA A 113 3.79 3.43 -21.88
CA ALA A 113 2.34 3.59 -21.81
C ALA A 113 1.86 4.21 -20.49
N ALA A 114 2.70 4.23 -19.44
CA ALA A 114 2.30 4.64 -18.10
C ALA A 114 1.82 6.11 -17.99
N PRO A 115 2.44 7.11 -18.61
CA PRO A 115 2.00 8.50 -18.50
C PRO A 115 0.56 8.73 -18.97
N ALA A 116 0.19 8.17 -20.11
CA ALA A 116 -1.16 8.30 -20.68
C ALA A 116 -2.20 7.61 -19.78
N LEU A 117 -1.89 6.39 -19.31
CA LEU A 117 -2.77 5.62 -18.43
C LEU A 117 -2.98 6.34 -17.08
N LEU A 118 -1.92 6.75 -16.41
CA LEU A 118 -2.02 7.39 -15.10
C LEU A 118 -2.70 8.76 -15.16
N THR A 119 -2.48 9.54 -16.23
CA THR A 119 -3.19 10.80 -16.45
C THR A 119 -4.71 10.57 -16.60
N ALA A 120 -5.11 9.55 -17.34
CA ALA A 120 -6.51 9.21 -17.51
C ALA A 120 -7.14 8.69 -16.18
N VAL A 121 -6.41 7.86 -15.43
CA VAL A 121 -6.82 7.38 -14.11
C VAL A 121 -6.96 8.53 -13.12
N ARG A 122 -5.99 9.46 -13.05
CA ARG A 122 -6.07 10.62 -12.16
C ARG A 122 -7.32 11.46 -12.40
N ARG A 123 -7.71 11.67 -13.68
CA ARG A 123 -8.96 12.36 -14.03
C ARG A 123 -10.19 11.56 -13.58
N ALA A 124 -10.17 10.25 -13.73
CA ALA A 124 -11.30 9.39 -13.34
C ALA A 124 -11.49 9.28 -11.83
N CYS A 125 -10.47 9.58 -11.00
CA CYS A 125 -10.54 9.58 -9.53
C CYS A 125 -10.21 10.96 -8.93
N GLU A 126 -10.61 12.04 -9.61
CA GLU A 126 -10.43 13.38 -9.07
C GLU A 126 -11.04 13.50 -7.66
N GLY A 127 -10.29 14.07 -6.71
CA GLY A 127 -10.70 14.17 -5.31
C GLY A 127 -10.46 12.92 -4.46
N LEU A 128 -10.13 11.76 -5.06
CA LEU A 128 -9.74 10.56 -4.32
C LEU A 128 -8.22 10.47 -4.15
N THR A 129 -7.77 9.75 -3.12
CA THR A 129 -6.36 9.42 -2.95
C THR A 129 -5.93 8.41 -4.00
N LEU A 130 -4.93 8.76 -4.82
CA LEU A 130 -4.36 7.90 -5.84
C LEU A 130 -3.04 7.30 -5.36
N LYS A 131 -2.97 5.97 -5.23
CA LYS A 131 -1.74 5.25 -4.92
C LYS A 131 -1.31 4.47 -6.16
N VAL A 132 -0.08 4.71 -6.64
CA VAL A 132 0.46 4.05 -7.82
C VAL A 132 1.35 2.90 -7.43
N ILE A 133 1.00 1.67 -7.84
CA ILE A 133 1.76 0.46 -7.61
C ILE A 133 2.81 0.32 -8.71
N LEU A 134 4.08 0.35 -8.32
CA LEU A 134 5.21 0.32 -9.25
C LEU A 134 5.63 -1.11 -9.64
N GLU A 135 5.29 -2.12 -8.87
CA GLU A 135 5.75 -3.51 -8.98
C GLU A 135 7.28 -3.60 -8.96
N THR A 136 7.85 -3.04 -7.90
CA THR A 136 9.30 -2.84 -7.75
C THR A 136 10.11 -4.12 -7.85
N GLY A 137 9.55 -5.28 -7.48
CA GLY A 137 10.24 -6.57 -7.62
C GLY A 137 10.53 -6.92 -9.07
N VAL A 138 9.59 -6.63 -9.98
CA VAL A 138 9.77 -6.85 -11.43
C VAL A 138 10.71 -5.81 -12.02
N LEU A 139 10.54 -4.54 -11.67
CA LEU A 139 11.42 -3.47 -12.15
C LEU A 139 12.87 -3.66 -11.70
N ALA A 140 13.09 -4.10 -10.46
CA ALA A 140 14.43 -4.38 -9.94
C ALA A 140 15.15 -5.53 -10.68
N ALA A 141 14.40 -6.49 -11.20
CA ALA A 141 14.94 -7.61 -11.97
C ALA A 141 15.28 -7.23 -13.41
N SER A 142 14.82 -6.08 -13.92
CA SER A 142 15.21 -5.53 -15.22
C SER A 142 16.57 -4.82 -15.14
N ALA A 143 17.29 -4.71 -16.23
CA ALA A 143 18.57 -3.96 -16.27
C ALA A 143 18.36 -2.62 -17.00
N PRO A 144 18.71 -1.46 -16.38
CA PRO A 144 19.21 -1.25 -15.01
C PRO A 144 18.05 -1.04 -14.01
N GLY A 145 17.83 -2.02 -13.10
CA GLY A 145 16.65 -2.06 -12.23
C GLY A 145 16.42 -0.84 -11.34
N ALA A 146 17.49 -0.28 -10.78
CA ALA A 146 17.39 0.94 -9.96
C ALA A 146 16.89 2.14 -10.77
N ASP A 147 17.33 2.29 -12.01
CA ASP A 147 16.90 3.41 -12.88
C ASP A 147 15.46 3.19 -13.38
N ALA A 148 15.06 1.94 -13.61
CA ALA A 148 13.67 1.61 -13.93
C ALA A 148 12.72 2.01 -12.78
N ILE A 149 13.09 1.73 -11.52
CA ILE A 149 12.32 2.16 -10.34
C ILE A 149 12.27 3.69 -10.26
N ARG A 150 13.40 4.39 -10.39
CA ARG A 150 13.44 5.87 -10.38
C ARG A 150 12.58 6.47 -11.49
N HIS A 151 12.63 5.87 -12.68
CA HIS A 151 11.82 6.31 -13.82
C HIS A 151 10.32 6.12 -13.56
N ALA A 152 9.91 4.95 -13.05
CA ALA A 152 8.53 4.69 -12.66
C ALA A 152 8.04 5.64 -11.55
N CYS A 153 8.88 5.95 -10.55
CA CYS A 153 8.57 6.96 -9.53
C CYS A 153 8.27 8.32 -10.16
N ARG A 154 9.13 8.79 -11.07
CA ARG A 154 8.96 10.08 -11.75
C ARG A 154 7.65 10.13 -12.53
N ILE A 155 7.37 9.10 -13.34
CA ILE A 155 6.10 9.01 -14.08
C ILE A 155 4.90 9.10 -13.15
N ALA A 156 4.92 8.39 -12.02
CA ALA A 156 3.83 8.40 -11.06
C ALA A 156 3.66 9.77 -10.38
N LEU A 157 4.77 10.42 -9.99
CA LEU A 157 4.75 11.76 -9.40
C LEU A 157 4.24 12.82 -10.38
N ASP A 158 4.71 12.80 -11.62
CA ASP A 158 4.27 13.70 -12.70
C ASP A 158 2.78 13.55 -13.01
N ALA A 159 2.23 12.33 -12.87
CA ALA A 159 0.81 12.05 -13.02
C ALA A 159 -0.05 12.47 -11.80
N GLY A 160 0.56 13.00 -10.74
CA GLY A 160 -0.15 13.46 -9.55
C GLY A 160 -0.53 12.36 -8.57
N ALA A 161 0.30 11.33 -8.43
CA ALA A 161 0.12 10.32 -7.40
C ALA A 161 0.18 10.94 -6.00
N ASP A 162 -0.70 10.47 -5.10
CA ASP A 162 -0.67 10.82 -3.68
C ASP A 162 0.20 9.85 -2.88
N PHE A 163 0.40 8.63 -3.40
CA PHE A 163 1.30 7.63 -2.83
C PHE A 163 2.05 6.87 -3.93
N LEU A 164 3.31 6.55 -3.66
CA LEU A 164 4.04 5.50 -4.36
C LEU A 164 3.93 4.20 -3.55
N LYS A 165 3.45 3.12 -4.18
CA LYS A 165 3.30 1.79 -3.56
C LYS A 165 4.25 0.81 -4.22
N THR A 166 4.92 -0.03 -3.42
CA THR A 166 5.94 -0.94 -3.92
C THR A 166 5.39 -2.00 -4.88
N SER A 167 4.38 -2.76 -4.46
CA SER A 167 4.04 -4.02 -5.12
C SER A 167 2.56 -4.38 -5.01
N THR A 168 2.10 -5.23 -5.92
CA THR A 168 0.76 -5.84 -5.86
C THR A 168 0.65 -6.90 -4.76
N GLY A 169 1.78 -7.56 -4.40
CA GLY A 169 1.81 -8.76 -3.60
C GLY A 169 1.39 -10.03 -4.35
N LYS A 170 1.20 -9.95 -5.66
CA LYS A 170 0.84 -11.07 -6.54
C LYS A 170 2.02 -11.58 -7.36
N THR A 171 3.18 -10.96 -7.22
CA THR A 171 4.45 -11.39 -7.84
C THR A 171 5.38 -11.99 -6.80
N GLY A 172 6.46 -12.67 -7.25
CA GLY A 172 7.39 -13.37 -6.36
C GLY A 172 8.17 -12.48 -5.38
N VAL A 173 8.31 -11.18 -5.66
CA VAL A 173 9.08 -10.24 -4.82
C VAL A 173 8.20 -9.03 -4.47
N GLY A 174 7.93 -8.86 -3.19
CA GLY A 174 7.20 -7.73 -2.65
C GLY A 174 8.08 -6.51 -2.33
N ALA A 175 7.77 -5.80 -1.24
CA ALA A 175 8.54 -4.68 -0.78
C ALA A 175 9.96 -5.10 -0.36
N THR A 176 10.97 -4.34 -0.79
CA THR A 176 12.36 -4.49 -0.34
C THR A 176 12.90 -3.16 0.19
N PRO A 177 13.83 -3.18 1.16
CA PRO A 177 14.45 -1.95 1.69
C PRO A 177 15.15 -1.14 0.60
N ALA A 178 15.80 -1.80 -0.36
CA ALA A 178 16.50 -1.14 -1.46
C ALA A 178 15.51 -0.37 -2.37
N ALA A 179 14.41 -1.01 -2.78
CA ALA A 179 13.39 -0.34 -3.58
C ALA A 179 12.69 0.78 -2.79
N ALA A 180 12.38 0.53 -1.50
CA ALA A 180 11.79 1.54 -0.63
C ALA A 180 12.67 2.80 -0.53
N ARG A 181 13.99 2.65 -0.36
CA ARG A 181 14.93 3.78 -0.34
C ARG A 181 14.88 4.58 -1.63
N LEU A 182 14.93 3.94 -2.80
CA LEU A 182 14.85 4.62 -4.09
C LEU A 182 13.55 5.42 -4.25
N MET A 183 12.42 4.85 -3.81
CA MET A 183 11.12 5.51 -3.86
C MET A 183 11.03 6.71 -2.91
N LEU A 184 11.53 6.56 -1.68
CA LEU A 184 11.58 7.63 -0.68
C LEU A 184 12.51 8.76 -1.12
N GLU A 185 13.66 8.44 -1.69
CA GLU A 185 14.59 9.42 -2.26
C GLU A 185 13.96 10.17 -3.44
N ALA A 186 13.19 9.49 -4.28
CA ALA A 186 12.45 10.15 -5.37
C ALA A 186 11.39 11.13 -4.84
N ILE A 187 10.66 10.76 -3.77
CA ILE A 187 9.71 11.67 -3.11
C ILE A 187 10.43 12.87 -2.48
N ALA A 188 11.52 12.64 -1.74
CA ALA A 188 12.28 13.68 -1.05
C ALA A 188 12.97 14.66 -2.01
N GLY A 189 13.40 14.17 -3.18
CA GLY A 189 14.07 14.96 -4.22
C GLY A 189 13.12 15.83 -5.05
N ASP A 190 11.83 15.59 -5.02
CA ASP A 190 10.83 16.38 -5.75
C ASP A 190 10.28 17.51 -4.88
N ALA A 191 10.35 18.75 -5.35
CA ALA A 191 9.97 19.93 -4.58
C ALA A 191 8.49 19.99 -4.20
N VAL A 192 7.60 19.37 -4.98
CA VAL A 192 6.16 19.31 -4.72
C VAL A 192 5.78 18.06 -3.92
N ALA A 193 6.40 16.93 -4.25
CA ALA A 193 6.08 15.64 -3.64
C ALA A 193 6.59 15.51 -2.20
N ARG A 194 7.76 16.09 -1.88
CA ARG A 194 8.46 15.93 -0.59
C ARG A 194 7.59 16.14 0.64
N ASP A 195 6.66 17.08 0.58
CA ASP A 195 5.80 17.47 1.72
C ASP A 195 4.39 16.87 1.63
N ARG A 196 4.04 16.25 0.50
CA ARG A 196 2.67 15.80 0.19
C ARG A 196 2.56 14.29 -0.08
N VAL A 197 3.46 13.74 -0.90
CA VAL A 197 3.33 12.35 -1.38
C VAL A 197 3.78 11.37 -0.32
N GLY A 198 2.98 10.31 -0.13
CA GLY A 198 3.26 9.23 0.80
C GLY A 198 3.95 8.03 0.14
N PHE A 199 4.45 7.14 1.00
CA PHE A 199 5.03 5.85 0.63
C PHE A 199 4.19 4.70 1.22
N LYS A 200 3.93 3.66 0.43
CA LYS A 200 3.24 2.43 0.88
C LYS A 200 4.11 1.21 0.60
N ALA A 201 4.53 0.53 1.67
CA ALA A 201 5.16 -0.79 1.58
C ALA A 201 4.08 -1.87 1.47
N ALA A 202 4.15 -2.76 0.49
CA ALA A 202 3.20 -3.84 0.30
C ALA A 202 3.86 -5.09 -0.30
N GLY A 203 3.34 -6.27 0.08
CA GLY A 203 3.88 -7.57 -0.30
C GLY A 203 4.99 -8.05 0.63
N GLY A 204 4.79 -9.20 1.28
CA GLY A 204 5.78 -9.82 2.15
C GLY A 204 5.85 -9.26 3.58
N VAL A 205 4.99 -8.34 3.98
CA VAL A 205 4.96 -7.74 5.33
C VAL A 205 4.04 -8.57 6.23
N ARG A 206 4.58 -9.21 7.27
CA ARG A 206 3.84 -10.19 8.08
C ARG A 206 3.95 -9.99 9.58
N SER A 207 5.06 -9.47 10.08
CA SER A 207 5.31 -9.20 11.50
C SER A 207 5.63 -7.73 11.75
N VAL A 208 5.54 -7.25 12.97
CA VAL A 208 5.85 -5.85 13.34
C VAL A 208 7.32 -5.48 13.03
N ALA A 209 8.21 -6.45 12.98
CA ALA A 209 9.61 -6.22 12.62
C ALA A 209 9.77 -5.71 11.16
N ASP A 210 8.89 -6.16 10.25
CA ASP A 210 8.94 -5.75 8.84
C ASP A 210 8.60 -4.26 8.66
N PRO A 211 7.42 -3.75 9.10
CA PRO A 211 7.12 -2.32 8.99
C PRO A 211 8.06 -1.44 9.80
N ALA A 212 8.61 -1.90 10.93
CA ALA A 212 9.60 -1.14 11.70
C ALA A 212 10.84 -0.77 10.85
N LEU A 213 11.23 -1.63 9.91
CA LEU A 213 12.29 -1.32 8.96
C LEU A 213 11.91 -0.17 8.02
N TYR A 214 10.70 -0.20 7.45
CA TYR A 214 10.21 0.87 6.56
C TYR A 214 9.93 2.16 7.33
N GLN A 215 9.46 2.09 8.57
CA GLN A 215 9.31 3.26 9.45
C GLN A 215 10.65 3.98 9.66
N ARG A 216 11.73 3.24 9.89
CA ARG A 216 13.09 3.83 10.01
C ARG A 216 13.51 4.53 8.72
N LEU A 217 13.29 3.91 7.54
CA LEU A 217 13.60 4.53 6.25
C LEU A 217 12.78 5.80 6.00
N VAL A 218 11.49 5.78 6.31
CA VAL A 218 10.62 6.96 6.20
C VAL A 218 11.08 8.08 7.13
N ALA A 219 11.39 7.76 8.40
CA ALA A 219 11.86 8.74 9.36
C ALA A 219 13.23 9.34 8.97
N GLU A 220 14.11 8.51 8.41
CA GLU A 220 15.44 8.93 7.93
C GLU A 220 15.34 9.89 6.74
N ILE A 221 14.48 9.60 5.76
CA ILE A 221 14.50 10.29 4.46
C ILE A 221 13.44 11.41 4.40
N LEU A 222 12.22 11.17 4.90
CA LEU A 222 11.13 12.14 4.89
C LEU A 222 10.89 12.83 6.23
N GLY A 223 11.61 12.40 7.27
CA GLY A 223 11.44 12.88 8.64
C GLY A 223 10.38 12.11 9.44
N PRO A 224 10.47 12.10 10.79
CA PRO A 224 9.57 11.33 11.65
C PRO A 224 8.11 11.81 11.58
N ALA A 225 7.86 13.06 11.20
CA ALA A 225 6.51 13.60 10.99
C ALA A 225 5.76 12.93 9.83
N ALA A 226 6.46 12.23 8.93
CA ALA A 226 5.85 11.46 7.84
C ALA A 226 5.30 10.09 8.28
N LEU A 227 5.50 9.67 9.54
CA LEU A 227 4.97 8.41 10.09
C LEU A 227 3.49 8.54 10.49
N VAL A 228 2.68 9.01 9.57
CA VAL A 228 1.23 9.22 9.72
C VAL A 228 0.47 8.61 8.52
N PRO A 229 -0.82 8.26 8.68
CA PRO A 229 -1.59 7.59 7.60
C PRO A 229 -1.65 8.37 6.28
N GLN A 230 -1.47 9.67 6.32
CA GLN A 230 -1.46 10.55 5.14
C GLN A 230 -0.17 10.46 4.32
N ARG A 231 0.92 9.94 4.92
CA ARG A 231 2.25 9.93 4.31
C ARG A 231 2.92 8.56 4.32
N PHE A 232 2.44 7.64 5.17
CA PHE A 232 2.97 6.29 5.28
C PHE A 232 1.83 5.28 5.38
N ARG A 233 1.91 4.21 4.60
CA ARG A 233 0.99 3.08 4.66
C ARG A 233 1.71 1.75 4.55
N ILE A 234 1.06 0.72 5.02
CA ILE A 234 1.51 -0.68 4.97
C ILE A 234 0.36 -1.51 4.41
N GLY A 235 0.57 -2.18 3.27
CA GLY A 235 -0.42 -3.10 2.71
C GLY A 235 -0.12 -4.53 3.15
N ALA A 236 -0.98 -5.10 4.00
CA ALA A 236 -0.82 -6.47 4.48
C ALA A 236 -2.16 -7.09 4.87
N SER A 237 -2.22 -8.44 4.87
CA SER A 237 -3.37 -9.23 5.32
C SER A 237 -3.17 -9.79 6.72
N ALA A 238 -2.01 -10.40 6.98
CA ALA A 238 -1.74 -11.15 8.23
C ALA A 238 -1.09 -10.30 9.33
N LEU A 239 -0.59 -9.10 9.02
CA LEU A 239 0.16 -8.26 9.96
C LEU A 239 -0.66 -7.84 11.19
N LEU A 240 -1.99 -7.71 11.06
CA LEU A 240 -2.83 -7.25 12.17
C LEU A 240 -2.77 -8.19 13.37
N ASP A 241 -2.67 -9.49 13.15
CA ASP A 241 -2.57 -10.48 14.24
C ASP A 241 -1.29 -10.29 15.07
N ASP A 242 -0.16 -10.04 14.38
CA ASP A 242 1.12 -9.78 15.05
C ASP A 242 1.13 -8.42 15.77
N ILE A 243 0.53 -7.40 15.18
CA ILE A 243 0.35 -6.09 15.83
C ILE A 243 -0.44 -6.25 17.12
N GLU A 244 -1.56 -6.96 17.08
CA GLU A 244 -2.42 -7.21 18.26
C GLU A 244 -1.68 -7.98 19.35
N ALA A 245 -0.88 -9.00 18.96
CA ALA A 245 -0.06 -9.78 19.88
C ALA A 245 1.00 -8.90 20.57
N VAL A 246 1.73 -8.07 19.80
CA VAL A 246 2.75 -7.16 20.36
C VAL A 246 2.13 -6.13 21.29
N LEU A 247 0.99 -5.54 20.92
CA LEU A 247 0.30 -4.56 21.75
C LEU A 247 -0.29 -5.16 23.04
N ALA A 248 -0.53 -6.48 23.05
CA ALA A 248 -0.89 -7.23 24.24
C ALA A 248 0.31 -7.67 25.12
N GLY A 249 1.54 -7.26 24.74
CA GLY A 249 2.75 -7.58 25.49
C GLY A 249 3.48 -8.85 25.00
N GLY A 250 3.08 -9.41 23.88
CA GLY A 250 3.76 -10.55 23.24
C GLY A 250 5.10 -10.15 22.57
N PRO A 251 5.95 -11.12 22.25
CA PRO A 251 7.29 -10.89 21.68
C PRO A 251 7.26 -10.42 20.21
N GLY A 252 6.13 -10.52 19.52
CA GLY A 252 6.05 -10.35 18.07
C GLY A 252 6.65 -11.54 17.29
N GLY A 253 6.23 -11.69 16.04
CA GLY A 253 6.75 -12.70 15.12
C GLY A 253 8.13 -12.34 14.57
N PRO A 254 8.87 -13.32 14.03
CA PRO A 254 10.11 -13.06 13.31
C PRO A 254 9.82 -12.25 12.03
N PRO A 255 10.77 -11.45 11.55
CA PRO A 255 10.62 -10.76 10.27
C PRO A 255 10.44 -11.76 9.12
N ALA A 256 9.69 -11.36 8.10
CA ALA A 256 9.54 -12.17 6.91
C ALA A 256 10.94 -12.40 6.28
N PRO A 257 11.23 -13.61 5.80
CA PRO A 257 12.47 -13.87 5.10
C PRO A 257 12.56 -12.96 3.86
N ALA A 258 13.71 -12.32 3.68
CA ALA A 258 14.00 -11.51 2.50
C ALA A 258 14.21 -12.44 1.29
N SER A 259 13.15 -13.03 0.75
CA SER A 259 13.27 -13.87 -0.46
C SER A 259 11.91 -14.26 -1.04
N VAL A 260 11.78 -14.03 -2.35
CA VAL A 260 11.83 -15.10 -3.37
C VAL A 260 11.27 -16.45 -2.88
N THR A 261 9.97 -16.65 -2.99
CA THR A 261 9.30 -17.84 -3.52
C THR A 261 7.82 -17.83 -3.16
N GLY A 262 6.99 -17.91 -4.18
CA GLY A 262 5.58 -18.26 -4.05
C GLY A 262 4.70 -17.07 -3.63
N ALA A 263 3.75 -16.76 -4.49
CA ALA A 263 2.67 -15.86 -4.13
C ALA A 263 2.01 -16.37 -2.86
N ALA A 264 2.22 -15.69 -1.73
CA ALA A 264 1.39 -15.92 -0.57
C ALA A 264 0.01 -15.30 -0.86
N PRO A 265 -1.09 -15.99 -0.57
CA PRO A 265 -2.42 -15.40 -0.71
C PRO A 265 -2.53 -14.16 0.19
N TYR A 266 -3.19 -13.16 -0.33
CA TYR A 266 -3.70 -12.06 0.48
C TYR A 266 -4.91 -12.50 1.29
#